data_aadd1372861c8cfd4811c5ee8b176ec0
#
_entry.id   aadd1372861c8cfd4811c5ee8b176ec0
#
_cell.length_a   1.000
_cell.length_b   1.000
_cell.length_c   1.000
_cell.angle_alpha   90.00
_cell.angle_beta   90.00
_cell.angle_gamma   90.00
#
_symmetry.space_group_name_H-M   'P 1'
#
loop_
_entity.id
_entity.type
_entity.pdbx_description
1 polymer ?
#
loop_
_entity_poly.entity_id
_entity_poly.type
_entity_poly.pdbx_seq_one_letter_code
_entity_poly.pdbx_strand_id
1 'polypeptide(L)'
;MTVQVGILGATGAVGQRFIQLLDGHPTFEIAALTASESSAGHPYREAAKWRADSPIPDDIAEMEVGKTDPNHVGDDIDLLFSSLPSGVASEVEPKFLDAGYVVSSNSSNDRMADDVPLTIPEINPDHLDLIEVQRDNRGWDGALIKNPNCSTITMVPTLAALDEFGLERTDVTTLQAVSGAGYSGVTSMEIIDNAIPHIGGEEAKMETESRKLLGEFDGAELSLHDAEINASCNRIPTVDGHLESVFADLADDPSPAEAREAMESFPGVDLPSAPEQLIHVFGEDQPERPQPRLDRNRDDGMAISAGGVQTTESGLKYNCLAHNTLRGAAGASILNGELLL
;
A
#
# COMPACT_ATOMS: atom_id res chain seq x y z
N MET A 1 13.20 -14.79 17.35
CA MET A 1 12.98 -13.66 18.29
C MET A 1 11.88 -12.82 17.67
N THR A 2 10.93 -12.39 18.45
CA THR A 2 9.86 -11.51 17.97
C THR A 2 10.41 -10.09 17.94
N VAL A 3 10.15 -9.35 16.88
CA VAL A 3 10.54 -7.95 16.70
C VAL A 3 9.46 -7.07 17.30
N GLN A 4 9.83 -6.14 18.18
CA GLN A 4 8.89 -5.24 18.81
C GLN A 4 8.55 -4.08 17.87
N VAL A 5 7.27 -3.85 17.64
CA VAL A 5 6.82 -2.82 16.71
C VAL A 5 5.88 -1.81 17.36
N GLY A 6 5.92 -0.58 16.87
CA GLY A 6 4.99 0.47 17.26
C GLY A 6 4.08 0.89 16.11
N ILE A 7 2.87 1.37 16.44
CA ILE A 7 1.91 1.88 15.45
C ILE A 7 1.67 3.37 15.68
N LEU A 8 2.07 4.20 14.72
CA LEU A 8 1.78 5.62 14.71
C LEU A 8 0.43 5.88 14.03
N GLY A 9 -0.51 6.50 14.77
CA GLY A 9 -1.87 6.71 14.31
C GLY A 9 -2.79 5.49 14.50
N ALA A 10 -2.57 4.71 15.56
CA ALA A 10 -3.24 3.44 15.84
C ALA A 10 -4.78 3.49 15.88
N THR A 11 -5.38 4.64 16.19
CA THR A 11 -6.85 4.80 16.26
C THR A 11 -7.52 5.05 14.90
N GLY A 12 -6.73 5.30 13.85
CA GLY A 12 -7.20 5.55 12.49
C GLY A 12 -7.64 4.27 11.74
N ALA A 13 -8.19 4.43 10.54
CA ALA A 13 -8.66 3.30 9.72
C ALA A 13 -7.54 2.30 9.40
N VAL A 14 -6.41 2.78 8.92
CA VAL A 14 -5.24 1.94 8.60
C VAL A 14 -4.55 1.44 9.88
N GLY A 15 -4.50 2.27 10.95
CA GLY A 15 -3.97 1.86 12.25
C GLY A 15 -4.70 0.65 12.84
N GLN A 16 -6.03 0.58 12.70
CA GLN A 16 -6.82 -0.59 13.11
C GLN A 16 -6.55 -1.82 12.23
N ARG A 17 -6.24 -1.64 10.94
CA ARG A 17 -5.82 -2.74 10.05
C ARG A 17 -4.44 -3.29 10.44
N PHE A 18 -3.51 -2.44 10.86
CA PHE A 18 -2.24 -2.90 11.42
C PHE A 18 -2.46 -3.80 12.66
N ILE A 19 -3.28 -3.36 13.61
CA ILE A 19 -3.60 -4.16 14.80
C ILE A 19 -4.22 -5.50 14.41
N GLN A 20 -5.16 -5.50 13.46
CA GLN A 20 -5.81 -6.73 12.99
C GLN A 20 -4.83 -7.72 12.35
N LEU A 21 -3.89 -7.23 11.54
CA LEU A 21 -2.92 -8.07 10.82
C LEU A 21 -1.75 -8.52 11.70
N LEU A 22 -1.40 -7.74 12.72
CA LEU A 22 -0.31 -8.05 13.64
C LEU A 22 -0.75 -8.91 14.83
N ASP A 23 -2.05 -9.13 15.02
CA ASP A 23 -2.58 -10.04 16.05
C ASP A 23 -2.16 -11.49 15.75
N GLY A 24 -1.27 -12.02 16.58
CA GLY A 24 -0.69 -13.35 16.38
C GLY A 24 0.32 -13.47 15.23
N HIS A 25 0.88 -12.36 14.76
CA HIS A 25 1.87 -12.35 13.69
C HIS A 25 3.15 -13.12 14.08
N PRO A 26 3.73 -13.96 13.20
CA PRO A 26 4.85 -14.84 13.56
C PRO A 26 6.15 -14.09 13.86
N THR A 27 6.33 -12.88 13.30
CA THR A 27 7.57 -12.11 13.38
C THR A 27 7.43 -10.88 14.28
N PHE A 28 6.28 -10.18 14.22
CA PHE A 28 6.08 -8.90 14.89
C PHE A 28 5.17 -9.01 16.12
N GLU A 29 5.47 -8.22 17.15
CA GLU A 29 4.64 -8.05 18.35
C GLU A 29 4.43 -6.55 18.62
N ILE A 30 3.18 -6.15 18.81
CA ILE A 30 2.83 -4.75 19.06
C ILE A 30 3.23 -4.37 20.48
N ALA A 31 4.20 -3.47 20.63
CA ALA A 31 4.68 -2.97 21.91
C ALA A 31 4.26 -1.53 22.21
N ALA A 32 3.94 -0.73 21.18
CA ALA A 32 3.49 0.64 21.37
C ALA A 32 2.36 1.05 20.42
N LEU A 33 1.39 1.78 20.94
CA LEU A 33 0.31 2.41 20.19
C LEU A 33 0.35 3.91 20.43
N THR A 34 0.39 4.71 19.35
CA THR A 34 0.32 6.16 19.49
C THR A 34 -0.82 6.77 18.69
N ALA A 35 -1.34 7.89 19.14
CA ALA A 35 -2.38 8.64 18.43
C ALA A 35 -2.33 10.14 18.81
N SER A 36 -3.35 10.89 18.36
CA SER A 36 -3.50 12.31 18.67
C SER A 36 -3.60 12.56 20.17
N GLU A 37 -3.31 13.79 20.60
CA GLU A 37 -3.40 14.19 22.01
C GLU A 37 -4.77 13.90 22.66
N SER A 38 -5.85 13.90 21.88
CA SER A 38 -7.19 13.60 22.39
C SER A 38 -7.40 12.12 22.73
N SER A 39 -6.56 11.23 22.23
CA SER A 39 -6.61 9.78 22.45
C SER A 39 -5.54 9.31 23.44
N ALA A 40 -4.48 10.10 23.63
CA ALA A 40 -3.36 9.74 24.48
C ALA A 40 -3.75 9.68 25.98
N GLY A 41 -3.15 8.71 26.70
CA GLY A 41 -3.40 8.47 28.13
C GLY A 41 -4.66 7.64 28.42
N HIS A 42 -5.33 7.12 27.40
CA HIS A 42 -6.50 6.25 27.54
C HIS A 42 -6.17 4.82 27.09
N PRO A 43 -6.81 3.78 27.69
CA PRO A 43 -6.78 2.44 27.13
C PRO A 43 -7.28 2.44 25.69
N TYR A 44 -6.68 1.61 24.83
CA TYR A 44 -6.99 1.62 23.39
C TYR A 44 -8.49 1.43 23.10
N ARG A 45 -9.18 0.56 23.84
CA ARG A 45 -10.64 0.34 23.70
C ARG A 45 -11.50 1.58 23.95
N GLU A 46 -10.99 2.57 24.73
CA GLU A 46 -11.66 3.83 25.00
C GLU A 46 -11.24 4.90 23.99
N ALA A 47 -9.98 4.88 23.57
CA ALA A 47 -9.39 5.84 22.64
C ALA A 47 -9.86 5.62 21.20
N ALA A 48 -10.06 4.37 20.78
CA ALA A 48 -10.40 4.00 19.41
C ALA A 48 -11.88 3.72 19.22
N LYS A 49 -12.46 4.25 18.13
CA LYS A 49 -13.75 3.76 17.63
C LYS A 49 -13.47 2.56 16.72
N TRP A 50 -13.40 1.37 17.31
CA TRP A 50 -13.10 0.17 16.56
C TRP A 50 -14.15 -0.15 15.50
N ARG A 51 -13.70 -0.44 14.28
CA ARG A 51 -14.56 -0.68 13.10
C ARG A 51 -14.06 -1.81 12.20
N ALA A 52 -13.03 -2.54 12.63
CA ALA A 52 -12.61 -3.74 11.93
C ALA A 52 -13.64 -4.86 12.15
N ASP A 53 -13.65 -5.85 11.26
CA ASP A 53 -14.62 -6.95 11.26
C ASP A 53 -14.37 -7.98 12.38
N SER A 54 -13.18 -7.97 13.00
CA SER A 54 -12.81 -8.77 14.18
C SER A 54 -12.96 -7.96 15.47
N PRO A 55 -13.11 -8.60 16.65
CA PRO A 55 -13.01 -7.90 17.93
C PRO A 55 -11.62 -7.32 18.14
N ILE A 56 -11.50 -6.31 19.03
CA ILE A 56 -10.18 -5.83 19.48
C ILE A 56 -9.49 -6.98 20.23
N PRO A 57 -8.22 -7.32 19.93
CA PRO A 57 -7.46 -8.29 20.73
C PRO A 57 -7.39 -7.86 22.20
N ASP A 58 -7.53 -8.82 23.12
CA ASP A 58 -7.69 -8.52 24.57
C ASP A 58 -6.46 -7.79 25.17
N ASP A 59 -5.26 -8.14 24.74
CA ASP A 59 -4.00 -7.50 25.13
C ASP A 59 -3.90 -6.07 24.61
N ILE A 60 -4.30 -5.84 23.39
CA ILE A 60 -4.34 -4.51 22.75
C ILE A 60 -5.40 -3.60 23.39
N ALA A 61 -6.55 -4.17 23.77
CA ALA A 61 -7.66 -3.40 24.34
C ALA A 61 -7.26 -2.60 25.58
N GLU A 62 -6.37 -3.15 26.39
CA GLU A 62 -5.89 -2.55 27.65
C GLU A 62 -4.61 -1.73 27.47
N MET A 63 -3.94 -1.77 26.32
CA MET A 63 -2.74 -0.96 26.09
C MET A 63 -3.06 0.53 26.18
N GLU A 64 -2.25 1.27 26.91
CA GLU A 64 -2.33 2.72 26.95
C GLU A 64 -1.86 3.32 25.62
N VAL A 65 -2.66 4.21 25.03
CA VAL A 65 -2.29 4.95 23.83
C VAL A 65 -1.35 6.09 24.20
N GLY A 66 -0.14 6.07 23.70
CA GLY A 66 0.85 7.15 23.87
C GLY A 66 0.59 8.35 22.94
N LYS A 67 1.27 9.45 23.22
CA LYS A 67 1.38 10.56 22.26
C LYS A 67 2.29 10.14 21.10
N THR A 68 2.03 10.67 19.91
CA THR A 68 2.90 10.43 18.74
C THR A 68 4.15 11.32 18.83
N ASP A 69 5.07 10.88 19.70
CA ASP A 69 6.34 11.54 19.98
C ASP A 69 7.37 10.46 20.38
N PRO A 70 8.64 10.53 19.94
CA PRO A 70 9.67 9.51 20.24
C PRO A 70 9.86 9.24 21.75
N ASN A 71 9.66 10.24 22.61
CA ASN A 71 9.80 10.05 24.06
C ASN A 71 8.68 9.20 24.70
N HIS A 72 7.62 8.86 23.94
CA HIS A 72 6.49 8.05 24.38
C HIS A 72 6.45 6.66 23.72
N VAL A 73 7.46 6.35 22.90
CA VAL A 73 7.68 5.04 22.28
C VAL A 73 8.95 4.48 22.92
N GLY A 74 8.90 3.23 23.39
CA GLY A 74 10.02 2.63 24.14
C GLY A 74 11.26 2.42 23.29
N ASP A 75 12.41 2.45 23.94
CA ASP A 75 13.75 2.23 23.30
C ASP A 75 13.92 0.80 22.73
N ASP A 76 13.03 -0.13 23.10
CA ASP A 76 13.05 -1.53 22.64
C ASP A 76 12.23 -1.75 21.36
N ILE A 77 11.76 -0.67 20.70
CA ILE A 77 11.01 -0.74 19.44
C ILE A 77 11.97 -0.69 18.26
N ASP A 78 11.92 -1.73 17.43
CA ASP A 78 12.81 -1.85 16.26
C ASP A 78 12.23 -1.18 15.01
N LEU A 79 10.89 -1.19 14.87
CA LEU A 79 10.19 -0.72 13.67
C LEU A 79 8.88 -0.03 14.02
N LEU A 80 8.57 1.06 13.31
CA LEU A 80 7.32 1.80 13.43
C LEU A 80 6.50 1.70 12.13
N PHE A 81 5.24 1.28 12.26
CA PHE A 81 4.28 1.36 11.18
C PHE A 81 3.48 2.67 11.28
N SER A 82 3.61 3.54 10.29
CA SER A 82 2.95 4.84 10.30
C SER A 82 1.71 4.88 9.39
N SER A 83 0.58 5.26 10.00
CA SER A 83 -0.70 5.56 9.33
C SER A 83 -1.15 7.00 9.55
N LEU A 84 -0.19 7.90 9.77
CA LEU A 84 -0.46 9.32 10.00
C LEU A 84 -0.95 9.99 8.71
N PRO A 85 -1.88 10.95 8.82
CA PRO A 85 -2.20 11.85 7.70
C PRO A 85 -0.94 12.60 7.24
N SER A 86 -0.76 12.78 5.93
CA SER A 86 0.48 13.33 5.35
C SER A 86 0.92 14.67 5.95
N GLY A 87 -0.04 15.56 6.28
CA GLY A 87 0.28 16.85 6.93
C GLY A 87 0.84 16.68 8.36
N VAL A 88 0.47 15.61 9.07
CA VAL A 88 1.03 15.30 10.40
C VAL A 88 2.35 14.54 10.24
N ALA A 89 2.39 13.58 9.34
CA ALA A 89 3.56 12.75 9.07
C ALA A 89 4.79 13.60 8.71
N SER A 90 4.62 14.62 7.87
CA SER A 90 5.72 15.52 7.47
C SER A 90 6.39 16.27 8.63
N GLU A 91 5.67 16.47 9.73
CA GLU A 91 6.19 17.16 10.92
C GLU A 91 6.70 16.18 12.00
N VAL A 92 6.15 14.97 12.02
CA VAL A 92 6.32 14.01 13.11
C VAL A 92 7.32 12.92 12.77
N GLU A 93 7.22 12.32 11.58
CA GLU A 93 8.12 11.23 11.15
C GLU A 93 9.61 11.61 11.24
N PRO A 94 10.06 12.82 10.83
CA PRO A 94 11.45 13.22 10.96
C PRO A 94 12.01 13.13 12.39
N LYS A 95 11.18 13.38 13.41
CA LYS A 95 11.61 13.29 14.82
C LYS A 95 11.92 11.86 15.23
N PHE A 96 11.19 10.88 14.69
CA PHE A 96 11.45 9.46 14.92
C PHE A 96 12.71 9.01 14.17
N LEU A 97 12.92 9.50 12.95
CA LEU A 97 14.10 9.21 12.15
C LEU A 97 15.39 9.77 12.79
N ASP A 98 15.33 11.00 13.31
CA ASP A 98 16.42 11.61 14.08
C ASP A 98 16.71 10.85 15.39
N ALA A 99 15.68 10.22 15.98
CA ALA A 99 15.81 9.40 17.17
C ALA A 99 16.26 7.95 16.89
N GLY A 100 16.51 7.59 15.63
CA GLY A 100 17.05 6.30 15.22
C GLY A 100 16.01 5.22 14.89
N TYR A 101 14.70 5.54 14.89
CA TYR A 101 13.67 4.56 14.53
C TYR A 101 13.61 4.32 13.03
N VAL A 102 13.34 3.07 12.66
CA VAL A 102 12.94 2.71 11.29
C VAL A 102 11.42 2.91 11.15
N VAL A 103 10.99 3.61 10.12
CA VAL A 103 9.57 3.93 9.88
C VAL A 103 9.12 3.41 8.53
N SER A 104 8.18 2.45 8.52
CA SER A 104 7.43 2.05 7.33
C SER A 104 6.12 2.87 7.26
N SER A 105 6.01 3.77 6.29
CA SER A 105 4.99 4.82 6.28
C SER A 105 4.04 4.76 5.08
N ASN A 106 2.75 4.89 5.37
CA ASN A 106 1.68 5.01 4.37
C ASN A 106 1.42 6.45 3.91
N SER A 107 2.04 7.45 4.55
CA SER A 107 1.84 8.86 4.17
C SER A 107 2.44 9.18 2.80
N SER A 108 1.86 10.15 2.09
CA SER A 108 2.26 10.46 0.72
C SER A 108 3.48 11.40 0.60
N ASN A 109 3.86 12.09 1.69
CA ASN A 109 5.06 12.92 1.69
C ASN A 109 6.32 12.07 1.48
N ASP A 110 7.32 12.64 0.83
CA ASP A 110 8.62 12.02 0.51
C ASP A 110 8.60 10.78 -0.42
N ARG A 111 7.43 10.27 -0.86
CA ARG A 111 7.37 9.12 -1.76
C ARG A 111 8.21 9.30 -3.03
N MET A 112 8.24 10.52 -3.56
CA MET A 112 8.98 10.87 -4.79
C MET A 112 10.35 11.48 -4.51
N ALA A 113 10.83 11.51 -3.27
CA ALA A 113 12.20 11.93 -2.96
C ALA A 113 13.20 10.89 -3.48
N ASP A 114 14.30 11.36 -4.07
CA ASP A 114 15.29 10.50 -4.75
C ASP A 114 16.02 9.56 -3.77
N ASP A 115 16.10 9.93 -2.49
CA ASP A 115 16.78 9.19 -1.43
C ASP A 115 15.82 8.36 -0.54
N VAL A 116 14.53 8.28 -0.90
CA VAL A 116 13.54 7.53 -0.10
C VAL A 116 13.01 6.34 -0.88
N PRO A 117 13.22 5.11 -0.39
CA PRO A 117 12.63 3.94 -1.02
C PRO A 117 11.10 4.01 -1.00
N LEU A 118 10.51 3.85 -2.18
CA LEU A 118 9.09 3.57 -2.39
C LEU A 118 9.01 2.12 -2.85
N THR A 119 8.47 1.21 -2.02
CA THR A 119 8.74 -0.22 -2.22
C THR A 119 7.46 -1.05 -2.29
N ILE A 120 7.44 -1.95 -3.25
CA ILE A 120 6.60 -3.14 -3.34
C ILE A 120 7.56 -4.33 -3.35
N PRO A 121 7.65 -5.15 -2.28
CA PRO A 121 8.67 -6.19 -2.14
C PRO A 121 8.82 -7.14 -3.31
N GLU A 122 7.73 -7.41 -4.01
CA GLU A 122 7.72 -8.32 -5.18
C GLU A 122 8.24 -7.66 -6.47
N ILE A 123 8.47 -6.34 -6.48
CA ILE A 123 8.86 -5.60 -7.70
C ILE A 123 10.27 -5.04 -7.56
N ASN A 124 10.50 -4.27 -6.51
CA ASN A 124 11.71 -3.46 -6.37
C ASN A 124 12.33 -3.55 -4.96
N PRO A 125 12.63 -4.76 -4.46
CA PRO A 125 13.24 -4.94 -3.14
C PRO A 125 14.60 -4.26 -3.02
N ASP A 126 15.35 -4.12 -4.11
CA ASP A 126 16.64 -3.44 -4.23
C ASP A 126 16.57 -1.94 -3.97
N HIS A 127 15.38 -1.31 -4.09
CA HIS A 127 15.22 0.10 -3.71
C HIS A 127 15.45 0.34 -2.21
N LEU A 128 15.44 -0.69 -1.37
CA LEU A 128 15.82 -0.56 0.05
C LEU A 128 17.28 -0.15 0.25
N ASP A 129 18.15 -0.39 -0.71
CA ASP A 129 19.55 0.08 -0.67
C ASP A 129 19.66 1.62 -0.67
N LEU A 130 18.59 2.34 -1.09
CA LEU A 130 18.48 3.80 -0.92
C LEU A 130 18.53 4.25 0.55
N ILE A 131 18.30 3.36 1.52
CA ILE A 131 18.39 3.68 2.96
C ILE A 131 19.78 4.21 3.32
N GLU A 132 20.84 3.65 2.77
CA GLU A 132 22.21 4.13 3.01
C GLU A 132 22.41 5.54 2.41
N VAL A 133 21.93 5.75 1.18
CA VAL A 133 21.94 7.07 0.53
C VAL A 133 21.12 8.09 1.34
N GLN A 134 19.97 7.68 1.86
CA GLN A 134 19.11 8.51 2.69
C GLN A 134 19.81 8.96 3.98
N ARG A 135 20.47 8.03 4.69
CA ARG A 135 21.22 8.32 5.92
C ARG A 135 22.34 9.34 5.66
N ASP A 136 23.09 9.14 4.58
CA ASP A 136 24.16 10.04 4.21
C ASP A 136 23.67 11.46 3.85
N ASN A 137 22.54 11.54 3.13
CA ASN A 137 21.98 12.82 2.68
C ASN A 137 21.28 13.59 3.81
N ARG A 138 20.55 12.88 4.69
CA ARG A 138 19.68 13.52 5.69
C ARG A 138 20.26 13.52 7.09
N GLY A 139 21.31 12.72 7.34
CA GLY A 139 21.94 12.60 8.65
C GLY A 139 21.08 11.93 9.70
N TRP A 140 20.11 11.11 9.28
CA TRP A 140 19.26 10.34 10.18
C TRP A 140 19.96 9.06 10.66
N ASP A 141 19.83 8.75 11.95
CA ASP A 141 20.23 7.44 12.49
C ASP A 141 19.21 6.34 12.13
N GLY A 142 17.96 6.71 11.91
CA GLY A 142 16.87 5.85 11.49
C GLY A 142 16.79 5.62 9.98
N ALA A 143 15.62 5.13 9.51
CA ALA A 143 15.32 4.97 8.09
C ALA A 143 13.83 5.16 7.79
N LEU A 144 13.52 5.77 6.66
CA LEU A 144 12.16 5.95 6.16
C LEU A 144 11.94 5.11 4.91
N ILE A 145 10.92 4.25 4.96
CA ILE A 145 10.44 3.48 3.82
C ILE A 145 9.01 3.88 3.54
N LYS A 146 8.68 4.10 2.28
CA LYS A 146 7.34 4.49 1.88
C LYS A 146 6.59 3.36 1.20
N ASN A 147 5.36 3.15 1.65
CA ASN A 147 4.38 2.33 0.97
C ASN A 147 3.67 3.19 -0.10
N PRO A 148 3.47 2.70 -1.34
CA PRO A 148 2.83 3.47 -2.40
C PRO A 148 1.35 3.74 -2.14
N ASN A 149 0.76 4.55 -3.00
CA ASN A 149 -0.68 4.81 -3.02
C ASN A 149 -1.46 3.52 -3.25
N CYS A 150 -2.64 3.39 -2.64
CA CYS A 150 -3.44 2.17 -2.68
C CYS A 150 -3.90 1.76 -4.09
N SER A 151 -4.16 2.72 -4.99
CA SER A 151 -4.45 2.41 -6.38
C SER A 151 -3.17 2.06 -7.15
N THR A 152 -2.08 2.77 -6.91
CA THR A 152 -0.78 2.45 -7.49
C THR A 152 -0.36 1.00 -7.20
N ILE A 153 -0.45 0.56 -5.94
CA ILE A 153 -0.08 -0.81 -5.57
C ILE A 153 -1.06 -1.88 -6.09
N THR A 154 -2.29 -1.49 -6.44
CA THR A 154 -3.25 -2.38 -7.10
C THR A 154 -2.85 -2.65 -8.55
N MET A 155 -2.41 -1.62 -9.27
CA MET A 155 -2.10 -1.68 -10.70
C MET A 155 -0.67 -2.16 -10.99
N VAL A 156 0.33 -1.59 -10.31
CA VAL A 156 1.74 -1.72 -10.72
C VAL A 156 2.25 -3.16 -10.77
N PRO A 157 1.87 -4.10 -9.89
CA PRO A 157 2.29 -5.49 -10.06
C PRO A 157 1.81 -6.14 -11.37
N THR A 158 0.63 -5.74 -11.87
CA THR A 158 0.15 -6.24 -13.17
C THR A 158 0.91 -5.61 -14.34
N LEU A 159 1.34 -4.36 -14.20
CA LEU A 159 2.19 -3.69 -15.19
C LEU A 159 3.60 -4.27 -15.20
N ALA A 160 4.19 -4.53 -14.01
CA ALA A 160 5.49 -5.18 -13.90
C ALA A 160 5.52 -6.56 -14.57
N ALA A 161 4.43 -7.32 -14.44
CA ALA A 161 4.28 -8.60 -15.14
C ALA A 161 4.19 -8.47 -16.67
N LEU A 162 3.67 -7.33 -17.16
CA LEU A 162 3.53 -7.07 -18.59
C LEU A 162 4.74 -6.33 -19.19
N ASP A 163 5.66 -5.85 -18.37
CA ASP A 163 6.81 -5.07 -18.83
C ASP A 163 7.80 -5.89 -19.63
N GLU A 164 7.78 -7.22 -19.52
CA GLU A 164 8.53 -8.11 -20.40
C GLU A 164 8.15 -7.97 -21.89
N PHE A 165 6.95 -7.43 -22.19
CA PHE A 165 6.47 -7.12 -23.54
C PHE A 165 6.75 -5.67 -23.95
N GLY A 166 7.52 -4.92 -23.16
CA GLY A 166 7.90 -3.53 -23.41
C GLY A 166 6.75 -2.55 -23.18
N LEU A 167 6.49 -2.24 -21.92
CA LEU A 167 5.46 -1.28 -21.53
C LEU A 167 5.80 0.14 -22.00
N GLU A 168 4.98 0.72 -22.89
CA GLU A 168 5.17 2.06 -23.43
C GLU A 168 4.21 3.08 -22.80
N ARG A 169 2.96 2.68 -22.57
CA ARG A 169 1.92 3.56 -22.04
C ARG A 169 0.84 2.79 -21.29
N THR A 170 0.28 3.44 -20.27
CA THR A 170 -0.90 2.96 -19.53
C THR A 170 -1.91 4.08 -19.37
N ASP A 171 -3.16 3.81 -19.80
CA ASP A 171 -4.33 4.62 -19.45
C ASP A 171 -5.18 3.83 -18.44
N VAL A 172 -5.43 4.39 -17.27
CA VAL A 172 -6.18 3.71 -16.21
C VAL A 172 -7.37 4.54 -15.72
N THR A 173 -8.49 3.87 -15.55
CA THR A 173 -9.67 4.44 -14.86
C THR A 173 -9.94 3.65 -13.59
N THR A 174 -9.91 4.32 -12.44
CA THR A 174 -10.15 3.68 -11.16
C THR A 174 -11.60 3.84 -10.67
N LEU A 175 -12.10 2.81 -9.99
CA LEU A 175 -13.34 2.79 -9.24
C LEU A 175 -13.01 2.52 -7.77
N GLN A 176 -12.73 3.60 -7.02
CA GLN A 176 -12.15 3.51 -5.68
C GLN A 176 -13.22 3.46 -4.59
N ALA A 177 -12.99 2.57 -3.61
CA ALA A 177 -13.83 2.37 -2.44
C ALA A 177 -13.79 3.56 -1.46
N VAL A 178 -14.88 3.78 -0.72
CA VAL A 178 -15.02 4.89 0.24
C VAL A 178 -14.08 4.82 1.43
N SER A 179 -13.62 3.63 1.83
CA SER A 179 -12.65 3.45 2.92
C SER A 179 -11.31 4.16 2.67
N GLY A 180 -10.94 4.38 1.40
CA GLY A 180 -9.75 5.15 1.02
C GLY A 180 -9.78 6.61 1.50
N ALA A 181 -10.96 7.16 1.85
CA ALA A 181 -11.08 8.48 2.46
C ALA A 181 -10.94 8.47 4.00
N GLY A 182 -10.58 7.33 4.59
CA GLY A 182 -10.48 7.16 6.04
C GLY A 182 -11.84 7.14 6.76
N TYR A 183 -11.85 7.24 8.08
CA TYR A 183 -13.11 7.14 8.85
C TYR A 183 -14.03 8.36 8.75
N SER A 184 -13.52 9.53 8.47
CA SER A 184 -14.37 10.68 8.11
C SER A 184 -15.11 10.44 6.80
N GLY A 185 -14.52 9.64 5.92
CA GLY A 185 -15.17 9.15 4.71
C GLY A 185 -15.63 10.24 3.77
N VAL A 186 -16.52 9.85 2.87
CA VAL A 186 -17.32 10.74 2.05
C VAL A 186 -18.72 10.82 2.68
N THR A 187 -19.34 12.00 2.71
CA THR A 187 -20.69 12.11 3.25
C THR A 187 -21.66 11.20 2.49
N SER A 188 -22.57 10.54 3.21
CA SER A 188 -23.45 9.52 2.62
C SER A 188 -24.28 10.07 1.44
N MET A 189 -24.72 11.33 1.52
CA MET A 189 -25.53 11.97 0.45
C MET A 189 -24.70 12.35 -0.78
N GLU A 190 -23.38 12.39 -0.67
CA GLU A 190 -22.51 12.65 -1.82
C GLU A 190 -22.19 11.38 -2.61
N ILE A 191 -22.17 10.21 -1.93
CA ILE A 191 -21.71 8.96 -2.56
C ILE A 191 -22.81 7.92 -2.78
N ILE A 192 -23.89 7.89 -1.98
CA ILE A 192 -24.98 6.92 -2.21
C ILE A 192 -25.68 7.27 -3.51
N ASP A 193 -25.88 6.26 -4.37
CA ASP A 193 -26.49 6.39 -5.71
C ASP A 193 -25.71 7.37 -6.63
N ASN A 194 -24.38 7.48 -6.43
CA ASN A 194 -23.52 8.41 -7.13
C ASN A 194 -22.12 7.85 -7.37
N ALA A 195 -21.40 8.45 -8.33
CA ALA A 195 -19.96 8.32 -8.51
C ALA A 195 -19.33 9.72 -8.58
N ILE A 196 -18.23 9.92 -7.86
CA ILE A 196 -17.51 11.20 -7.83
C ILE A 196 -16.31 11.09 -8.76
N PRO A 197 -16.27 11.83 -9.89
CA PRO A 197 -15.25 11.65 -10.94
C PRO A 197 -13.95 12.43 -10.66
N HIS A 198 -13.55 12.55 -9.41
CA HIS A 198 -12.28 13.18 -9.01
C HIS A 198 -11.94 12.84 -7.57
N ILE A 199 -10.67 12.47 -7.33
CA ILE A 199 -10.11 12.32 -6.00
C ILE A 199 -8.82 13.15 -5.94
N GLY A 200 -8.82 14.18 -5.11
CA GLY A 200 -7.76 15.18 -5.07
C GLY A 200 -6.35 14.58 -4.92
N GLY A 201 -5.50 14.79 -5.93
CA GLY A 201 -4.12 14.34 -5.94
C GLY A 201 -3.87 12.85 -6.18
N GLU A 202 -4.91 12.03 -6.40
CA GLU A 202 -4.73 10.58 -6.65
C GLU A 202 -4.11 10.32 -8.03
N GLU A 203 -4.57 11.01 -9.07
CA GLU A 203 -4.09 10.87 -10.43
C GLU A 203 -2.57 11.09 -10.52
N ALA A 204 -2.09 12.23 -10.01
CA ALA A 204 -0.66 12.55 -10.00
C ALA A 204 0.19 11.53 -9.22
N LYS A 205 -0.35 10.92 -8.15
CA LYS A 205 0.34 9.84 -7.44
C LYS A 205 0.47 8.60 -8.31
N MET A 206 -0.62 8.14 -8.92
CA MET A 206 -0.57 6.98 -9.80
C MET A 206 0.42 7.18 -10.96
N GLU A 207 0.41 8.36 -11.59
CA GLU A 207 1.27 8.71 -12.72
C GLU A 207 2.76 8.73 -12.35
N THR A 208 3.11 9.27 -11.17
CA THR A 208 4.51 9.43 -10.76
C THR A 208 5.05 8.24 -9.97
N GLU A 209 4.28 7.71 -9.01
CA GLU A 209 4.70 6.59 -8.16
C GLU A 209 4.89 5.31 -8.99
N SER A 210 4.03 5.05 -10.00
CA SER A 210 4.17 3.88 -10.87
C SER A 210 5.51 3.88 -11.61
N ARG A 211 5.94 5.02 -12.13
CA ARG A 211 7.23 5.14 -12.83
C ARG A 211 8.42 4.97 -11.89
N LYS A 212 8.30 5.37 -10.64
CA LYS A 212 9.33 5.14 -9.63
C LYS A 212 9.42 3.66 -9.23
N LEU A 213 8.28 3.00 -9.05
CA LEU A 213 8.21 1.59 -8.68
C LEU A 213 8.73 0.65 -9.75
N LEU A 214 8.48 0.96 -11.02
CA LEU A 214 8.99 0.23 -12.19
C LEU A 214 10.40 0.68 -12.61
N GLY A 215 10.95 1.70 -11.94
CA GLY A 215 12.26 2.26 -12.24
C GLY A 215 13.40 1.34 -11.80
N GLU A 216 14.61 1.65 -12.25
CA GLU A 216 15.82 0.89 -11.96
C GLU A 216 16.74 1.67 -10.99
N PHE A 217 17.23 0.97 -9.97
CA PHE A 217 18.25 1.48 -9.07
C PHE A 217 19.62 0.89 -9.44
N ASP A 218 20.60 1.72 -9.79
CA ASP A 218 21.93 1.27 -10.24
C ASP A 218 22.96 1.15 -9.10
N GLY A 219 22.51 1.33 -7.85
CA GLY A 219 23.35 1.36 -6.65
C GLY A 219 23.76 2.78 -6.21
N ALA A 220 23.41 3.81 -6.97
CA ALA A 220 23.67 5.21 -6.67
C ALA A 220 22.48 6.14 -6.96
N GLU A 221 21.86 5.98 -8.11
CA GLU A 221 20.74 6.79 -8.56
C GLU A 221 19.57 5.93 -9.01
N LEU A 222 18.35 6.44 -8.80
CA LEU A 222 17.11 5.80 -9.23
C LEU A 222 16.64 6.45 -10.53
N SER A 223 16.54 5.66 -11.59
CA SER A 223 15.97 6.05 -12.88
C SER A 223 14.48 5.72 -12.90
N LEU A 224 13.64 6.68 -13.27
CA LEU A 224 12.20 6.43 -13.43
C LEU A 224 11.95 5.65 -14.73
N HIS A 225 11.00 4.73 -14.71
CA HIS A 225 10.54 4.02 -15.90
C HIS A 225 10.03 5.00 -16.98
N ASP A 226 10.29 4.73 -18.25
CA ASP A 226 9.98 5.63 -19.36
C ASP A 226 8.50 5.63 -19.78
N ALA A 227 7.73 4.62 -19.40
CA ALA A 227 6.31 4.51 -19.76
C ALA A 227 5.50 5.75 -19.37
N GLU A 228 4.61 6.15 -20.25
CA GLU A 228 3.61 7.20 -19.98
C GLU A 228 2.45 6.60 -19.18
N ILE A 229 2.13 7.17 -18.02
CA ILE A 229 1.00 6.73 -17.19
C ILE A 229 -0.03 7.85 -17.10
N ASN A 230 -1.28 7.57 -17.47
CA ASN A 230 -2.40 8.50 -17.39
C ASN A 230 -3.51 7.90 -16.53
N ALA A 231 -3.93 8.60 -15.49
CA ALA A 231 -4.93 8.12 -14.56
C ALA A 231 -6.20 8.99 -14.53
N SER A 232 -7.36 8.36 -14.37
CA SER A 232 -8.64 9.00 -14.06
C SER A 232 -9.26 8.34 -12.84
N CYS A 233 -9.29 9.07 -11.71
CA CYS A 233 -9.63 8.51 -10.42
C CYS A 233 -11.06 8.85 -10.01
N ASN A 234 -11.89 7.81 -9.78
CA ASN A 234 -13.28 7.95 -9.43
C ASN A 234 -13.60 7.29 -8.08
N ARG A 235 -14.45 7.91 -7.26
CA ARG A 235 -14.97 7.34 -6.02
C ARG A 235 -16.35 6.73 -6.25
N ILE A 236 -16.55 5.49 -5.80
CA ILE A 236 -17.81 4.76 -5.92
C ILE A 236 -18.32 4.29 -4.54
N PRO A 237 -19.61 3.94 -4.38
CA PRO A 237 -20.21 3.53 -3.10
C PRO A 237 -19.88 2.05 -2.74
N THR A 238 -18.63 1.65 -2.93
CA THR A 238 -18.08 0.37 -2.47
C THR A 238 -17.32 0.60 -1.17
N VAL A 239 -17.46 -0.29 -0.17
CA VAL A 239 -16.82 -0.09 1.14
C VAL A 239 -15.32 -0.25 1.02
N ASP A 240 -14.85 -1.41 0.54
CA ASP A 240 -13.44 -1.76 0.34
C ASP A 240 -13.24 -2.39 -1.05
N GLY A 241 -12.02 -2.32 -1.55
CA GLY A 241 -11.57 -2.86 -2.84
C GLY A 241 -11.57 -1.80 -3.93
N HIS A 242 -10.39 -1.47 -4.45
CA HIS A 242 -10.21 -0.62 -5.62
C HIS A 242 -10.22 -1.49 -6.87
N LEU A 243 -11.16 -1.20 -7.77
CA LEU A 243 -11.25 -1.82 -9.09
C LEU A 243 -10.73 -0.82 -10.13
N GLU A 244 -9.88 -1.28 -11.03
CA GLU A 244 -9.21 -0.46 -12.02
C GLU A 244 -9.34 -1.07 -13.40
N SER A 245 -9.74 -0.29 -14.39
CA SER A 245 -9.72 -0.66 -15.81
C SER A 245 -8.46 -0.09 -16.44
N VAL A 246 -7.59 -0.99 -16.89
CA VAL A 246 -6.27 -0.69 -17.43
C VAL A 246 -6.25 -0.93 -18.94
N PHE A 247 -5.66 0.00 -19.67
CA PHE A 247 -5.25 -0.14 -21.06
C PHE A 247 -3.74 0.04 -21.11
N ALA A 248 -3.02 -0.98 -21.55
CA ALA A 248 -1.56 -0.98 -21.63
C ALA A 248 -1.14 -1.09 -23.09
N ASP A 249 -0.43 -0.09 -23.59
CA ASP A 249 0.24 -0.13 -24.87
C ASP A 249 1.61 -0.81 -24.67
N LEU A 250 1.90 -1.79 -25.50
CA LEU A 250 3.07 -2.66 -25.39
C LEU A 250 3.83 -2.67 -26.73
N ALA A 251 5.15 -2.70 -26.69
CA ALA A 251 5.99 -2.76 -27.89
C ALA A 251 5.81 -4.08 -28.66
N ASP A 252 5.62 -5.17 -27.93
CA ASP A 252 5.25 -6.47 -28.47
C ASP A 252 3.73 -6.68 -28.37
N ASP A 253 3.18 -7.53 -29.22
CA ASP A 253 1.74 -7.83 -29.30
C ASP A 253 1.43 -9.20 -28.62
N PRO A 254 1.46 -9.31 -27.28
CA PRO A 254 1.13 -10.57 -26.63
C PRO A 254 -0.35 -10.93 -26.81
N SER A 255 -0.62 -12.22 -26.97
CA SER A 255 -1.99 -12.72 -26.90
C SER A 255 -2.54 -12.59 -25.48
N PRO A 256 -3.88 -12.57 -25.28
CA PRO A 256 -4.47 -12.60 -23.95
C PRO A 256 -4.03 -13.80 -23.09
N ALA A 257 -3.66 -14.91 -23.72
CA ALA A 257 -3.17 -16.11 -23.02
C ALA A 257 -1.76 -15.88 -22.47
N GLU A 258 -0.84 -15.33 -23.27
CA GLU A 258 0.52 -14.98 -22.84
C GLU A 258 0.50 -13.94 -21.73
N ALA A 259 -0.33 -12.90 -21.86
CA ALA A 259 -0.49 -11.88 -20.81
C ALA A 259 -1.04 -12.46 -19.48
N ARG A 260 -2.00 -13.40 -19.56
CA ARG A 260 -2.48 -14.09 -18.35
C ARG A 260 -1.39 -14.93 -17.72
N GLU A 261 -0.62 -15.68 -18.53
CA GLU A 261 0.49 -16.49 -18.04
C GLU A 261 1.57 -15.63 -17.37
N ALA A 262 1.93 -14.50 -17.98
CA ALA A 262 2.88 -13.54 -17.39
C ALA A 262 2.42 -13.03 -16.01
N MET A 263 1.15 -12.62 -15.89
CA MET A 263 0.58 -12.17 -14.62
C MET A 263 0.51 -13.32 -13.59
N GLU A 264 0.04 -14.51 -13.96
CA GLU A 264 -0.11 -15.66 -13.05
C GLU A 264 1.24 -16.20 -12.56
N SER A 265 2.27 -16.12 -13.39
CA SER A 265 3.62 -16.58 -13.08
C SER A 265 4.50 -15.49 -12.46
N PHE A 266 4.00 -14.27 -12.32
CA PHE A 266 4.78 -13.18 -11.72
C PHE A 266 5.20 -13.55 -10.29
N PRO A 267 6.50 -13.43 -9.95
CA PRO A 267 7.02 -13.96 -8.71
C PRO A 267 6.45 -13.24 -7.49
N GLY A 268 6.10 -14.00 -6.45
CA GLY A 268 5.87 -13.51 -5.10
C GLY A 268 7.16 -13.45 -4.30
N VAL A 269 7.04 -13.11 -3.03
CA VAL A 269 8.14 -13.14 -2.04
C VAL A 269 7.83 -14.16 -0.96
N ASP A 270 8.88 -14.78 -0.41
CA ASP A 270 8.76 -15.75 0.70
C ASP A 270 8.82 -15.01 2.05
N LEU A 271 7.75 -14.30 2.36
CA LEU A 271 7.58 -13.53 3.60
C LEU A 271 6.26 -13.92 4.28
N PRO A 272 6.17 -13.87 5.63
CA PRO A 272 5.00 -14.32 6.38
C PRO A 272 3.66 -13.69 5.97
N SER A 273 3.66 -12.40 5.61
CA SER A 273 2.47 -11.66 5.18
C SER A 273 2.21 -11.69 3.68
N ALA A 274 3.07 -12.37 2.90
CA ALA A 274 2.90 -12.48 1.46
C ALA A 274 1.71 -13.38 1.09
N PRO A 275 0.97 -13.08 0.01
CA PRO A 275 -0.05 -13.99 -0.50
C PRO A 275 0.62 -15.25 -1.10
N GLU A 276 -0.10 -16.38 -1.12
CA GLU A 276 0.39 -17.59 -1.79
C GLU A 276 0.65 -17.36 -3.28
N GLN A 277 -0.21 -16.55 -3.91
CA GLN A 277 -0.07 -16.11 -5.30
C GLN A 277 -0.36 -14.60 -5.37
N LEU A 278 0.60 -13.83 -5.88
CA LEU A 278 0.46 -12.38 -5.94
C LEU A 278 -0.70 -11.93 -6.83
N ILE A 279 -0.79 -12.46 -8.05
CA ILE A 279 -1.80 -12.08 -9.04
C ILE A 279 -2.63 -13.32 -9.42
N HIS A 280 -3.91 -13.30 -9.10
CA HIS A 280 -4.88 -14.30 -9.57
C HIS A 280 -5.59 -13.79 -10.81
N VAL A 281 -5.52 -14.52 -11.92
CA VAL A 281 -6.14 -14.10 -13.17
C VAL A 281 -7.40 -14.93 -13.48
N PHE A 282 -8.54 -14.25 -13.66
CA PHE A 282 -9.78 -14.89 -14.08
C PHE A 282 -9.77 -15.21 -15.57
N GLY A 283 -10.18 -16.42 -15.93
CA GLY A 283 -10.28 -16.90 -17.30
C GLY A 283 -11.47 -16.32 -18.08
N GLU A 284 -11.54 -16.70 -19.35
CA GLU A 284 -12.61 -16.25 -20.27
C GLU A 284 -14.02 -16.78 -19.90
N ASP A 285 -14.08 -17.82 -19.06
CA ASP A 285 -15.32 -18.37 -18.50
C ASP A 285 -15.90 -17.51 -17.35
N GLN A 286 -15.16 -16.52 -16.87
CA GLN A 286 -15.55 -15.59 -15.80
C GLN A 286 -15.33 -14.13 -16.20
N PRO A 287 -15.93 -13.68 -17.31
CA PRO A 287 -15.65 -12.34 -17.88
C PRO A 287 -16.12 -11.16 -17.00
N GLU A 288 -16.98 -11.42 -16.02
CA GLU A 288 -17.50 -10.43 -15.06
C GLU A 288 -16.60 -10.25 -13.81
N ARG A 289 -15.45 -10.93 -13.77
CA ARG A 289 -14.51 -10.84 -12.66
C ARG A 289 -13.24 -10.08 -13.07
N PRO A 290 -12.54 -9.40 -12.09
CA PRO A 290 -12.81 -9.37 -10.65
C PRO A 290 -13.93 -8.40 -10.26
N GLN A 291 -14.53 -8.63 -9.07
CA GLN A 291 -15.53 -7.76 -8.46
C GLN A 291 -15.15 -7.41 -7.01
N PRO A 292 -15.19 -6.13 -6.57
CA PRO A 292 -14.76 -5.74 -5.22
C PRO A 292 -15.43 -6.53 -4.09
N ARG A 293 -16.72 -6.81 -4.20
CA ARG A 293 -17.47 -7.55 -3.18
C ARG A 293 -17.05 -9.01 -3.05
N LEU A 294 -16.62 -9.63 -4.15
CA LEU A 294 -16.37 -11.07 -4.21
C LEU A 294 -14.89 -11.42 -4.07
N ASP A 295 -14.00 -10.52 -4.52
CA ASP A 295 -12.59 -10.87 -4.74
C ASP A 295 -11.59 -10.10 -3.88
N ARG A 296 -12.00 -8.97 -3.27
CA ARG A 296 -11.08 -8.14 -2.48
C ARG A 296 -10.41 -8.82 -1.29
N ASN A 297 -11.01 -9.90 -0.77
CA ASN A 297 -10.48 -10.62 0.40
C ASN A 297 -9.68 -11.88 0.01
N ARG A 298 -9.29 -12.04 -1.25
CA ARG A 298 -8.49 -13.18 -1.68
C ARG A 298 -7.13 -13.15 -0.98
N ASP A 299 -6.70 -14.31 -0.49
CA ASP A 299 -5.49 -14.49 0.32
C ASP A 299 -5.40 -13.43 1.42
N ASP A 300 -6.43 -13.41 2.29
CA ASP A 300 -6.59 -12.46 3.39
C ASP A 300 -6.54 -10.99 2.98
N GLY A 301 -6.85 -10.69 1.70
CA GLY A 301 -6.85 -9.35 1.11
C GLY A 301 -5.47 -8.88 0.64
N MET A 302 -4.49 -9.78 0.59
CA MET A 302 -3.12 -9.47 0.15
C MET A 302 -2.87 -9.74 -1.33
N ALA A 303 -3.68 -10.59 -1.98
CA ALA A 303 -3.56 -10.84 -3.40
C ALA A 303 -4.21 -9.75 -4.27
N ILE A 304 -3.74 -9.66 -5.50
CA ILE A 304 -4.35 -8.89 -6.59
C ILE A 304 -5.16 -9.84 -7.46
N SER A 305 -6.33 -9.42 -7.89
CA SER A 305 -7.14 -10.16 -8.85
C SER A 305 -7.15 -9.43 -10.17
N ALA A 306 -6.87 -10.11 -11.28
CA ALA A 306 -6.96 -9.57 -12.63
C ALA A 306 -7.96 -10.37 -13.48
N GLY A 307 -8.50 -9.78 -14.55
CA GLY A 307 -9.39 -10.49 -15.47
C GLY A 307 -9.91 -9.63 -16.59
N GLY A 308 -10.70 -10.23 -17.49
CA GLY A 308 -11.20 -9.54 -18.66
C GLY A 308 -10.10 -9.16 -19.68
N VAL A 309 -8.99 -9.90 -19.70
CA VAL A 309 -7.83 -9.64 -20.56
C VAL A 309 -8.21 -9.79 -22.03
N GLN A 310 -8.04 -8.73 -22.82
CA GLN A 310 -8.35 -8.67 -24.24
C GLN A 310 -7.33 -7.82 -24.97
N THR A 311 -7.09 -8.14 -26.26
CA THR A 311 -6.25 -7.31 -27.13
C THR A 311 -6.92 -5.99 -27.51
N THR A 312 -6.11 -4.96 -27.74
CA THR A 312 -6.46 -3.68 -28.34
C THR A 312 -5.66 -3.48 -29.64
N GLU A 313 -5.69 -2.29 -30.22
CA GLU A 313 -4.87 -1.99 -31.42
C GLU A 313 -3.38 -1.85 -31.09
N SER A 314 -3.04 -1.51 -29.83
CA SER A 314 -1.66 -1.18 -29.40
C SER A 314 -1.19 -2.01 -28.20
N GLY A 315 -1.91 -3.05 -27.82
CA GLY A 315 -1.55 -3.88 -26.68
C GLY A 315 -2.74 -4.57 -26.02
N LEU A 316 -3.00 -4.33 -24.73
CA LEU A 316 -3.99 -5.05 -23.94
C LEU A 316 -4.91 -4.11 -23.17
N LYS A 317 -6.10 -4.61 -22.84
CA LYS A 317 -6.95 -4.07 -21.78
C LYS A 317 -7.34 -5.19 -20.80
N TYR A 318 -7.47 -4.83 -19.53
CA TYR A 318 -7.90 -5.75 -18.46
C TYR A 318 -8.44 -4.96 -17.28
N ASN A 319 -8.94 -5.67 -16.28
CA ASN A 319 -9.27 -5.08 -14.98
C ASN A 319 -8.41 -5.70 -13.90
N CYS A 320 -7.98 -4.90 -12.92
CA CYS A 320 -7.34 -5.40 -11.71
C CYS A 320 -8.03 -4.87 -10.45
N LEU A 321 -7.87 -5.58 -9.34
CA LEU A 321 -8.53 -5.31 -8.07
C LEU A 321 -7.64 -5.72 -6.92
N ALA A 322 -7.50 -4.88 -5.90
CA ALA A 322 -6.94 -5.26 -4.61
C ALA A 322 -7.74 -4.65 -3.44
N HIS A 323 -7.51 -5.18 -2.24
CA HIS A 323 -8.05 -4.60 -1.01
C HIS A 323 -7.25 -3.36 -0.60
N ASN A 324 -7.83 -2.19 -0.74
CA ASN A 324 -7.16 -0.91 -0.60
C ASN A 324 -6.62 -0.56 0.79
N THR A 325 -7.12 -1.18 1.87
CA THR A 325 -6.64 -0.94 3.25
C THR A 325 -5.78 -2.09 3.79
N LEU A 326 -5.77 -3.26 3.13
CA LEU A 326 -4.88 -4.38 3.40
C LEU A 326 -3.71 -4.34 2.42
N ARG A 327 -3.81 -4.96 1.24
CA ARG A 327 -2.74 -4.88 0.22
C ARG A 327 -2.35 -3.43 -0.09
N GLY A 328 -3.32 -2.53 -0.20
CA GLY A 328 -3.11 -1.11 -0.54
C GLY A 328 -2.53 -0.24 0.59
N ALA A 329 -2.40 -0.76 1.83
CA ALA A 329 -1.92 0.04 2.96
C ALA A 329 -1.23 -0.81 4.05
N ALA A 330 -1.97 -1.30 5.07
CA ALA A 330 -1.37 -1.90 6.26
C ALA A 330 -0.57 -3.17 5.94
N GLY A 331 -1.13 -4.09 5.14
CA GLY A 331 -0.48 -5.35 4.82
C GLY A 331 0.80 -5.16 4.02
N ALA A 332 0.79 -4.30 2.99
CA ALA A 332 2.01 -4.00 2.23
C ALA A 332 3.07 -3.29 3.07
N SER A 333 2.66 -2.43 4.00
CA SER A 333 3.61 -1.80 4.95
C SER A 333 4.24 -2.82 5.89
N ILE A 334 3.48 -3.83 6.35
CA ILE A 334 4.00 -4.96 7.14
C ILE A 334 4.99 -5.76 6.29
N LEU A 335 4.63 -6.08 5.05
CA LEU A 335 5.48 -6.79 4.12
C LEU A 335 6.82 -6.05 3.86
N ASN A 336 6.77 -4.71 3.72
CA ASN A 336 7.97 -3.87 3.67
C ASN A 336 8.82 -3.97 4.95
N GLY A 337 8.16 -4.06 6.11
CA GLY A 337 8.84 -4.28 7.39
C GLY A 337 9.51 -5.65 7.50
N GLU A 338 8.87 -6.70 6.99
CA GLU A 338 9.43 -8.06 6.93
C GLU A 338 10.64 -8.15 6.00
N LEU A 339 10.63 -7.42 4.90
CA LEU A 339 11.74 -7.37 3.93
C LEU A 339 13.02 -6.76 4.53
N LEU A 340 12.91 -5.97 5.60
CA LEU A 340 14.04 -5.33 6.28
C LEU A 340 14.77 -6.25 7.28
N LEU A 341 14.17 -7.38 7.64
CA LEU A 341 14.70 -8.31 8.65
C LEU A 341 15.56 -9.40 8.04
#